data_78f9731f89c1ea134ed6ab1d6dcd1c08
#
_entry.id   78f9731f89c1ea134ed6ab1d6dcd1c08
#
_cell.length_a   1.000
_cell.length_b   1.000
_cell.length_c   1.000
_cell.angle_alpha   90.00
_cell.angle_beta   90.00
_cell.angle_gamma   90.00
#
_symmetry.space_group_name_H-M   'P 1'
#
loop_
_entity.id
_entity.type
_entity.pdbx_description
1 polymer ?
#
loop_
_entity_poly.entity_id
_entity_poly.type
_entity_poly.pdbx_seq_one_letter_code
_entity_poly.pdbx_strand_id
1 'polypeptide(L)'
;MSATYRALASVAMLIGFYVVALLQLAAVAALGVWLFSHTSGLVTGKLLLPLVVALGAVGVGLWKAIRTKNEPAPGLILDERAAPWLWATVRELAAAVGTRAPDEIRLVPEVNAAVGEQSRLLGLIGGRRTLYVGLPLLQAMRIDQLRSVLAHELGHYSGQHTRLGAVAYRGRLAIGETIERISPRNPIGWVFKQYAKLYLLVDNAASRRQELEADRASVQIAGHQAAASALRTLPALDAAWRFYETRYVDPGWSVGLAPDDFFGGFGHLLQARRDEIDKLRENAPEGPASRWDTHPPIGARVAAMDQIPPVHVTPDDRPAWTMLADVVGAGRALQSLIVAHGSRRLLPWPEFIAESIAAGVQQQADRIYRAAGRFTGTPEPGLPTVLDLVRAGRLGEFAEQFFTNATRREAAAAFAGPMETLLDNAAVRSGRAYWQLSWSEPARLVGRSGEPWDLAEIAKLAVAPETLDVALARLAELGVDVRQSTVVQARASARNADLIAALANIKIDGREHDVYVLDNGLVLVPDPGKAHEGEKRLKEVLSATPVAEVASRNPFLPYEEIRSVEVTKRVPLKAAITLHDGRTVQVQELMASEFLEKHSRDTLLRVFEQIND
;
A
#
# COMPACT_ATOMS: atom_id res chain seq x y z
N MET A 1 13.60 -31.90 -21.98
CA MET A 1 12.34 -32.51 -21.48
C MET A 1 11.17 -31.81 -22.17
N SER A 2 10.21 -32.59 -22.71
CA SER A 2 9.04 -32.01 -23.40
C SER A 2 8.14 -31.21 -22.44
N ALA A 3 7.36 -30.25 -22.98
CA ALA A 3 6.41 -29.43 -22.20
C ALA A 3 5.41 -30.29 -21.43
N THR A 4 4.97 -31.40 -22.03
CA THR A 4 4.06 -32.38 -21.43
C THR A 4 4.65 -33.04 -20.20
N TYR A 5 5.96 -33.38 -20.21
CA TYR A 5 6.60 -34.02 -19.08
C TYR A 5 6.74 -33.12 -17.86
N ARG A 6 6.98 -31.83 -18.07
CA ARG A 6 7.05 -30.80 -17.00
C ARG A 6 5.68 -30.48 -16.42
N ALA A 7 4.67 -30.36 -17.27
CA ALA A 7 3.29 -30.18 -16.81
C ALA A 7 2.82 -31.39 -15.99
N LEU A 8 3.20 -32.61 -16.40
CA LEU A 8 2.98 -33.84 -15.63
C LEU A 8 3.71 -33.78 -14.28
N ALA A 9 4.97 -33.30 -14.25
CA ALA A 9 5.73 -33.16 -13.01
C ALA A 9 5.09 -32.15 -12.06
N SER A 10 4.63 -30.96 -12.56
CA SER A 10 3.92 -29.97 -11.75
C SER A 10 2.61 -30.53 -11.20
N VAL A 11 1.83 -31.25 -11.99
CA VAL A 11 0.59 -31.89 -11.53
C VAL A 11 0.88 -33.02 -10.53
N ALA A 12 1.92 -33.83 -10.77
CA ALA A 12 2.32 -34.88 -9.82
C ALA A 12 2.76 -34.26 -8.47
N MET A 13 3.50 -33.15 -8.50
CA MET A 13 3.86 -32.42 -7.28
C MET A 13 2.66 -31.75 -6.61
N LEU A 14 1.68 -31.24 -7.37
CA LEU A 14 0.43 -30.75 -6.81
C LEU A 14 -0.33 -31.86 -6.06
N ILE A 15 -0.45 -33.05 -6.66
CA ILE A 15 -1.01 -34.22 -6.00
C ILE A 15 -0.17 -34.60 -4.77
N GLY A 16 1.17 -34.58 -4.91
CA GLY A 16 2.11 -34.82 -3.82
C GLY A 16 1.91 -33.89 -2.63
N PHE A 17 1.55 -32.62 -2.85
CA PHE A 17 1.22 -31.68 -1.78
C PHE A 17 0.05 -32.18 -0.91
N TYR A 18 -1.02 -32.68 -1.53
CA TYR A 18 -2.16 -33.24 -0.80
C TYR A 18 -1.84 -34.59 -0.15
N VAL A 19 -1.02 -35.40 -0.81
CA VAL A 19 -0.52 -36.68 -0.22
C VAL A 19 0.30 -36.40 1.02
N VAL A 20 1.22 -35.44 0.99
CA VAL A 20 2.00 -35.00 2.17
C VAL A 20 1.10 -34.51 3.28
N ALA A 21 0.05 -33.73 2.94
CA ALA A 21 -0.94 -33.26 3.91
C ALA A 21 -1.67 -34.41 4.60
N LEU A 22 -2.13 -35.39 3.82
CA LEU A 22 -2.81 -36.59 4.35
C LEU A 22 -1.87 -37.46 5.17
N LEU A 23 -0.63 -37.65 4.74
CA LEU A 23 0.37 -38.40 5.48
C LEU A 23 0.72 -37.75 6.82
N GLN A 24 0.83 -36.42 6.86
CA GLN A 24 1.03 -35.69 8.11
C GLN A 24 -0.17 -35.85 9.05
N LEU A 25 -1.40 -35.74 8.53
CA LEU A 25 -2.62 -35.99 9.31
C LEU A 25 -2.62 -37.41 9.88
N ALA A 26 -2.28 -38.41 9.07
CA ALA A 26 -2.21 -39.80 9.49
C ALA A 26 -1.10 -40.04 10.55
N ALA A 27 0.08 -39.45 10.36
CA ALA A 27 1.20 -39.54 11.30
C ALA A 27 0.86 -38.93 12.66
N VAL A 28 0.22 -37.75 12.64
CA VAL A 28 -0.23 -37.06 13.87
C VAL A 28 -1.34 -37.86 14.56
N ALA A 29 -2.27 -38.46 13.82
CA ALA A 29 -3.30 -39.35 14.37
C ALA A 29 -2.68 -40.63 14.97
N ALA A 30 -1.74 -41.26 14.27
CA ALA A 30 -1.02 -42.43 14.76
C ALA A 30 -0.22 -42.12 16.04
N LEU A 31 0.46 -40.96 16.09
CA LEU A 31 1.15 -40.49 17.29
C LEU A 31 0.17 -40.28 18.45
N GLY A 32 -1.02 -39.76 18.19
CA GLY A 32 -2.07 -39.59 19.18
C GLY A 32 -2.54 -40.91 19.77
N VAL A 33 -2.79 -41.91 18.91
CA VAL A 33 -3.16 -43.27 19.33
C VAL A 33 -2.02 -43.93 20.12
N TRP A 34 -0.78 -43.78 19.68
CA TRP A 34 0.39 -44.34 20.37
C TRP A 34 0.56 -43.72 21.78
N LEU A 35 0.44 -42.40 21.88
CA LEU A 35 0.48 -41.67 23.17
C LEU A 35 -0.64 -42.16 24.10
N PHE A 36 -1.85 -42.34 23.58
CA PHE A 36 -2.99 -42.84 24.36
C PHE A 36 -2.74 -44.27 24.91
N SER A 37 -2.07 -45.11 24.16
CA SER A 37 -1.80 -46.49 24.55
C SER A 37 -0.59 -46.67 25.48
N HIS A 38 0.34 -45.69 25.55
CA HIS A 38 1.62 -45.84 26.26
C HIS A 38 1.87 -44.85 27.40
N THR A 39 0.94 -43.89 27.65
CA THR A 39 1.12 -42.88 28.69
C THR A 39 -0.04 -42.87 29.71
N SER A 40 0.24 -42.45 30.94
CA SER A 40 -0.79 -42.31 31.99
C SER A 40 -1.76 -41.17 31.70
N GLY A 41 -3.03 -41.31 32.09
CA GLY A 41 -4.15 -40.44 31.68
C GLY A 41 -3.92 -38.94 31.84
N LEU A 42 -3.16 -38.48 32.84
CA LEU A 42 -2.85 -37.04 33.04
C LEU A 42 -1.86 -36.48 31.99
N VAL A 43 -0.87 -37.29 31.59
CA VAL A 43 0.13 -36.88 30.57
C VAL A 43 -0.53 -36.97 29.17
N THR A 44 -1.33 -38.02 28.96
CA THR A 44 -2.09 -38.23 27.72
C THR A 44 -3.01 -37.04 27.43
N GLY A 45 -3.77 -36.54 28.41
CA GLY A 45 -4.66 -35.41 28.24
C GLY A 45 -3.94 -34.11 27.87
N LYS A 46 -2.77 -33.85 28.47
CA LYS A 46 -1.98 -32.63 28.20
C LYS A 46 -1.34 -32.64 26.80
N LEU A 47 -1.03 -33.82 26.24
CA LEU A 47 -0.40 -33.96 24.93
C LEU A 47 -1.42 -34.19 23.80
N LEU A 48 -2.53 -34.90 24.09
CA LEU A 48 -3.57 -35.20 23.10
C LEU A 48 -4.40 -33.95 22.71
N LEU A 49 -4.71 -33.04 23.65
CA LEU A 49 -5.50 -31.86 23.36
C LEU A 49 -4.84 -30.94 22.34
N PRO A 50 -3.57 -30.53 22.47
CA PRO A 50 -2.87 -29.74 21.45
C PRO A 50 -2.79 -30.45 20.10
N LEU A 51 -2.62 -31.78 20.12
CA LEU A 51 -2.53 -32.61 18.92
C LEU A 51 -3.86 -32.68 18.17
N VAL A 52 -4.97 -32.85 18.87
CA VAL A 52 -6.34 -32.85 18.29
C VAL A 52 -6.69 -31.47 17.75
N VAL A 53 -6.29 -30.40 18.47
CA VAL A 53 -6.48 -29.02 18.01
C VAL A 53 -5.66 -28.76 16.73
N ALA A 54 -4.41 -29.22 16.67
CA ALA A 54 -3.57 -29.08 15.49
C ALA A 54 -4.13 -29.87 14.28
N LEU A 55 -4.62 -31.09 14.51
CA LEU A 55 -5.32 -31.91 13.50
C LEU A 55 -6.59 -31.22 13.00
N GLY A 56 -7.40 -30.70 13.92
CA GLY A 56 -8.62 -29.98 13.60
C GLY A 56 -8.33 -28.71 12.78
N ALA A 57 -7.29 -27.95 13.15
CA ALA A 57 -6.89 -26.76 12.44
C ALA A 57 -6.40 -27.06 11.00
N VAL A 58 -5.62 -28.12 10.80
CA VAL A 58 -5.18 -28.57 9.46
C VAL A 58 -6.37 -29.09 8.66
N GLY A 59 -7.24 -29.89 9.26
CA GLY A 59 -8.46 -30.40 8.60
C GLY A 59 -9.41 -29.28 8.17
N VAL A 60 -9.65 -28.29 9.03
CA VAL A 60 -10.44 -27.09 8.73
C VAL A 60 -9.76 -26.23 7.68
N GLY A 61 -8.42 -26.09 7.75
CA GLY A 61 -7.64 -25.36 6.74
C GLY A 61 -7.75 -25.99 5.36
N LEU A 62 -7.56 -27.31 5.25
CA LEU A 62 -7.77 -28.07 4.02
C LEU A 62 -9.21 -27.97 3.50
N TRP A 63 -10.18 -28.14 4.39
CA TRP A 63 -11.61 -28.04 4.04
C TRP A 63 -11.98 -26.64 3.53
N LYS A 64 -11.48 -25.60 4.18
CA LYS A 64 -11.64 -24.22 3.71
C LYS A 64 -10.96 -24.01 2.35
N ALA A 65 -9.72 -24.46 2.16
CA ALA A 65 -8.99 -24.35 0.89
C ALA A 65 -9.72 -25.06 -0.27
N ILE A 66 -10.35 -26.21 0.00
CA ILE A 66 -11.14 -26.97 -1.00
C ILE A 66 -12.47 -26.26 -1.31
N ARG A 67 -13.09 -25.62 -0.31
CA ARG A 67 -14.44 -25.00 -0.42
C ARG A 67 -14.44 -23.49 -0.67
N THR A 68 -13.30 -22.82 -0.60
CA THR A 68 -13.26 -21.37 -0.85
C THR A 68 -13.74 -21.10 -2.28
N LYS A 69 -14.92 -20.51 -2.40
CA LYS A 69 -15.32 -19.86 -3.64
C LYS A 69 -14.45 -18.61 -3.74
N ASN A 70 -13.57 -18.57 -4.71
CA ASN A 70 -12.89 -17.31 -5.05
C ASN A 70 -13.97 -16.37 -5.61
N GLU A 71 -14.47 -15.46 -4.79
CA GLU A 71 -15.29 -14.37 -5.28
C GLU A 71 -14.43 -13.48 -6.18
N PRO A 72 -14.98 -13.03 -7.32
CA PRO A 72 -14.23 -12.13 -8.19
C PRO A 72 -13.85 -10.87 -7.40
N ALA A 73 -12.62 -10.37 -7.63
CA ALA A 73 -12.19 -9.10 -7.04
C ALA A 73 -13.19 -7.98 -7.36
N PRO A 74 -13.38 -7.02 -6.45
CA PRO A 74 -14.27 -5.89 -6.68
C PRO A 74 -13.83 -5.10 -7.92
N GLY A 75 -14.78 -4.54 -8.66
CA GLY A 75 -14.54 -3.75 -9.86
C GLY A 75 -15.84 -3.41 -10.58
N LEU A 76 -15.82 -2.43 -11.44
CA LEU A 76 -16.97 -2.03 -12.26
C LEU A 76 -17.18 -3.03 -13.38
N ILE A 77 -18.32 -3.69 -13.39
CA ILE A 77 -18.69 -4.61 -14.48
C ILE A 77 -18.97 -3.81 -15.74
N LEU A 78 -18.25 -4.13 -16.83
CA LEU A 78 -18.45 -3.54 -18.15
C LEU A 78 -19.31 -4.47 -19.00
N ASP A 79 -20.52 -4.06 -19.28
CA ASP A 79 -21.37 -4.76 -20.27
C ASP A 79 -20.97 -4.38 -21.71
N GLU A 80 -21.57 -5.04 -22.70
CA GLU A 80 -21.29 -4.79 -24.11
C GLU A 80 -21.70 -3.39 -24.58
N ARG A 81 -22.63 -2.72 -23.87
CA ARG A 81 -23.05 -1.34 -24.21
C ARG A 81 -22.03 -0.33 -23.70
N ALA A 82 -21.47 -0.56 -22.50
CA ALA A 82 -20.46 0.31 -21.90
C ALA A 82 -19.11 0.20 -22.61
N ALA A 83 -18.77 -0.98 -23.17
CA ALA A 83 -17.46 -1.22 -23.79
C ALA A 83 -17.54 -2.12 -25.03
N PRO A 84 -18.28 -1.72 -26.10
CA PRO A 84 -18.53 -2.59 -27.25
C PRO A 84 -17.24 -2.97 -28.00
N TRP A 85 -16.33 -2.03 -28.18
CA TRP A 85 -15.05 -2.25 -28.84
C TRP A 85 -14.11 -3.14 -28.01
N LEU A 86 -14.09 -2.99 -26.70
CA LEU A 86 -13.29 -3.82 -25.82
C LEU A 86 -13.80 -5.27 -25.85
N TRP A 87 -15.11 -5.49 -25.77
CA TRP A 87 -15.71 -6.83 -25.88
C TRP A 87 -15.43 -7.50 -27.21
N ALA A 88 -15.57 -6.76 -28.32
CA ALA A 88 -15.26 -7.27 -29.64
C ALA A 88 -13.79 -7.69 -29.75
N THR A 89 -12.88 -6.83 -29.30
CA THR A 89 -11.44 -7.10 -29.26
C THR A 89 -11.11 -8.32 -28.40
N VAL A 90 -11.65 -8.42 -27.20
CA VAL A 90 -11.38 -9.55 -26.30
C VAL A 90 -11.84 -10.89 -26.89
N ARG A 91 -12.99 -10.91 -27.57
CA ARG A 91 -13.47 -12.11 -28.29
C ARG A 91 -12.58 -12.49 -29.47
N GLU A 92 -12.17 -11.51 -30.26
CA GLU A 92 -11.22 -11.69 -31.37
C GLU A 92 -9.90 -12.28 -30.83
N LEU A 93 -9.32 -11.68 -29.78
CA LEU A 93 -8.08 -12.13 -29.17
C LEU A 93 -8.19 -13.54 -28.60
N ALA A 94 -9.28 -13.84 -27.89
CA ALA A 94 -9.53 -15.18 -27.35
C ALA A 94 -9.59 -16.25 -28.46
N ALA A 95 -10.27 -15.95 -29.56
CA ALA A 95 -10.30 -16.84 -30.72
C ALA A 95 -8.91 -17.01 -31.35
N ALA A 96 -8.14 -15.92 -31.51
CA ALA A 96 -6.81 -15.93 -32.11
C ALA A 96 -5.79 -16.72 -31.28
N VAL A 97 -5.84 -16.63 -29.94
CA VAL A 97 -4.96 -17.44 -29.07
C VAL A 97 -5.50 -18.84 -28.77
N GLY A 98 -6.68 -19.19 -29.27
CA GLY A 98 -7.27 -20.50 -29.10
C GLY A 98 -7.82 -20.78 -27.69
N THR A 99 -8.39 -19.77 -27.05
CA THR A 99 -9.01 -19.91 -25.72
C THR A 99 -10.47 -19.46 -25.71
N ARG A 100 -11.20 -19.81 -24.65
CA ARG A 100 -12.56 -19.33 -24.43
C ARG A 100 -12.52 -17.85 -24.01
N ALA A 101 -13.37 -17.01 -24.59
CA ALA A 101 -13.53 -15.64 -24.13
C ALA A 101 -13.98 -15.57 -22.66
N PRO A 102 -13.63 -14.52 -21.92
CA PRO A 102 -14.15 -14.27 -20.59
C PRO A 102 -15.68 -14.15 -20.57
N ASP A 103 -16.30 -14.55 -19.48
CA ASP A 103 -17.75 -14.41 -19.27
C ASP A 103 -18.11 -13.01 -18.74
N GLU A 104 -17.12 -12.27 -18.24
CA GLU A 104 -17.28 -10.94 -17.63
C GLU A 104 -15.99 -10.13 -17.80
N ILE A 105 -16.14 -8.82 -18.02
CA ILE A 105 -15.03 -7.85 -17.96
C ILE A 105 -15.29 -6.90 -16.80
N ARG A 106 -14.29 -6.70 -15.96
CA ARG A 106 -14.30 -5.73 -14.85
C ARG A 106 -13.22 -4.69 -15.01
N LEU A 107 -13.62 -3.44 -14.90
CA LEU A 107 -12.70 -2.32 -14.80
C LEU A 107 -12.25 -2.22 -13.34
N VAL A 108 -10.92 -2.09 -13.14
CA VAL A 108 -10.30 -2.03 -11.81
C VAL A 108 -9.41 -0.79 -11.70
N PRO A 109 -9.14 -0.30 -10.45
CA PRO A 109 -8.35 0.92 -10.27
C PRO A 109 -6.84 0.72 -10.44
N GLU A 110 -6.36 -0.51 -10.33
CA GLU A 110 -4.92 -0.81 -10.35
C GLU A 110 -4.34 -0.78 -11.78
N VAL A 111 -3.04 -0.53 -11.87
CA VAL A 111 -2.26 -0.70 -13.12
C VAL A 111 -2.07 -2.19 -13.38
N ASN A 112 -3.12 -2.86 -13.83
CA ASN A 112 -3.10 -4.31 -14.01
C ASN A 112 -4.04 -4.75 -15.14
N ALA A 113 -3.70 -5.89 -15.76
CA ALA A 113 -4.63 -6.70 -16.52
C ALA A 113 -4.45 -8.16 -16.09
N ALA A 114 -5.54 -8.90 -15.90
CA ALA A 114 -5.47 -10.29 -15.47
C ALA A 114 -6.74 -11.04 -15.87
N VAL A 115 -6.61 -12.34 -16.14
CA VAL A 115 -7.76 -13.23 -16.27
C VAL A 115 -7.87 -14.09 -15.03
N GLY A 116 -8.96 -13.93 -14.28
CA GLY A 116 -9.32 -14.80 -13.15
C GLY A 116 -10.30 -15.88 -13.59
N GLU A 117 -10.15 -17.09 -13.08
CA GLU A 117 -11.10 -18.18 -13.30
C GLU A 117 -11.56 -18.77 -11.97
N GLN A 118 -12.87 -18.74 -11.73
CA GLN A 118 -13.49 -19.41 -10.58
C GLN A 118 -13.44 -20.91 -10.80
N SER A 119 -12.37 -21.55 -10.36
CA SER A 119 -12.21 -23.00 -10.50
C SER A 119 -12.81 -23.75 -9.31
N ARG A 120 -13.27 -24.99 -9.55
CA ARG A 120 -13.72 -25.94 -8.51
C ARG A 120 -12.73 -27.10 -8.40
N LEU A 121 -12.76 -27.80 -7.26
CA LEU A 121 -11.88 -28.94 -6.99
C LEU A 121 -10.41 -28.61 -7.24
N LEU A 122 -9.90 -27.54 -6.58
CA LEU A 122 -8.49 -27.14 -6.64
C LEU A 122 -7.98 -26.90 -8.07
N GLY A 123 -8.83 -26.33 -8.91
CA GLY A 123 -8.45 -26.01 -10.29
C GLY A 123 -8.71 -27.12 -11.31
N LEU A 124 -9.19 -28.29 -10.91
CA LEU A 124 -9.49 -29.39 -11.84
C LEU A 124 -10.68 -29.11 -12.76
N ILE A 125 -11.68 -28.35 -12.27
CA ILE A 125 -12.86 -27.96 -13.03
C ILE A 125 -12.84 -26.46 -13.22
N GLY A 126 -12.73 -26.01 -14.49
CA GLY A 126 -12.85 -24.59 -14.86
C GLY A 126 -14.27 -24.06 -14.65
N GLY A 127 -14.36 -22.79 -14.26
CA GLY A 127 -15.62 -22.11 -13.99
C GLY A 127 -15.77 -20.82 -14.81
N ARG A 128 -16.43 -19.83 -14.21
CA ARG A 128 -16.61 -18.50 -14.79
C ARG A 128 -15.28 -17.78 -14.90
N ARG A 129 -15.01 -17.16 -16.05
CA ARG A 129 -13.81 -16.35 -16.29
C ARG A 129 -14.15 -14.88 -16.23
N THR A 130 -13.36 -14.13 -15.50
CA THR A 130 -13.44 -12.67 -15.41
C THR A 130 -12.14 -12.08 -15.92
N LEU A 131 -12.21 -11.19 -16.90
CA LEU A 131 -11.09 -10.37 -17.31
C LEU A 131 -11.12 -9.07 -16.50
N TYR A 132 -10.05 -8.78 -15.79
CA TYR A 132 -9.81 -7.51 -15.11
C TYR A 132 -8.97 -6.63 -16.02
N VAL A 133 -9.35 -5.36 -16.15
CA VAL A 133 -8.60 -4.38 -16.94
C VAL A 133 -8.51 -3.10 -16.12
N GLY A 134 -7.31 -2.64 -15.85
CA GLY A 134 -7.06 -1.40 -15.14
C GLY A 134 -7.47 -0.17 -15.95
N LEU A 135 -8.23 0.74 -15.37
CA LEU A 135 -8.52 2.01 -16.01
C LEU A 135 -7.23 2.81 -16.31
N PRO A 136 -6.20 2.81 -15.43
CA PRO A 136 -4.92 3.45 -15.74
C PRO A 136 -4.23 2.88 -17.00
N LEU A 137 -4.38 1.57 -17.30
CA LEU A 137 -3.85 1.00 -18.55
C LEU A 137 -4.57 1.57 -19.76
N LEU A 138 -5.90 1.66 -19.71
CA LEU A 138 -6.70 2.23 -20.80
C LEU A 138 -6.34 3.70 -21.03
N GLN A 139 -6.04 4.47 -19.99
CA GLN A 139 -5.68 5.88 -20.09
C GLN A 139 -4.29 6.11 -20.70
N ALA A 140 -3.34 5.21 -20.44
CA ALA A 140 -1.93 5.41 -20.79
C ALA A 140 -1.46 4.67 -22.02
N MET A 141 -2.17 3.61 -22.46
CA MET A 141 -1.76 2.76 -23.58
C MET A 141 -2.44 3.12 -24.88
N ARG A 142 -1.80 2.76 -25.97
CA ARG A 142 -2.43 2.67 -27.29
C ARG A 142 -3.20 1.34 -27.43
N ILE A 143 -4.08 1.27 -28.40
CA ILE A 143 -4.86 0.06 -28.67
C ILE A 143 -3.95 -1.14 -28.98
N ASP A 144 -2.90 -0.97 -29.79
CA ASP A 144 -1.96 -2.04 -30.12
C ASP A 144 -1.22 -2.57 -28.88
N GLN A 145 -0.82 -1.70 -27.95
CA GLN A 145 -0.21 -2.08 -26.67
C GLN A 145 -1.19 -2.84 -25.79
N LEU A 146 -2.41 -2.33 -25.64
CA LEU A 146 -3.44 -3.01 -24.84
C LEU A 146 -3.79 -4.38 -25.43
N ARG A 147 -3.91 -4.50 -26.76
CA ARG A 147 -4.13 -5.79 -27.45
C ARG A 147 -3.00 -6.77 -27.14
N SER A 148 -1.75 -6.31 -27.08
CA SER A 148 -0.60 -7.12 -26.68
C SER A 148 -0.75 -7.64 -25.25
N VAL A 149 -1.08 -6.77 -24.28
CA VAL A 149 -1.28 -7.17 -22.89
C VAL A 149 -2.43 -8.17 -22.75
N LEU A 150 -3.57 -7.89 -23.38
CA LEU A 150 -4.73 -8.78 -23.34
C LEU A 150 -4.47 -10.14 -24.02
N ALA A 151 -3.70 -10.15 -25.10
CA ALA A 151 -3.29 -11.38 -25.79
C ALA A 151 -2.35 -12.23 -24.90
N HIS A 152 -1.44 -11.57 -24.15
CA HIS A 152 -0.60 -12.22 -23.17
C HIS A 152 -1.44 -12.89 -22.08
N GLU A 153 -2.36 -12.16 -21.44
CA GLU A 153 -3.21 -12.67 -20.37
C GLU A 153 -4.11 -13.83 -20.84
N LEU A 154 -4.70 -13.71 -22.01
CA LEU A 154 -5.49 -14.77 -22.63
C LEU A 154 -4.62 -15.97 -23.05
N GLY A 155 -3.36 -15.71 -23.43
CA GLY A 155 -2.37 -16.71 -23.81
C GLY A 155 -2.08 -17.72 -22.69
N HIS A 156 -2.10 -17.29 -21.43
CA HIS A 156 -1.96 -18.18 -20.27
C HIS A 156 -3.06 -19.25 -20.20
N TYR A 157 -4.20 -19.02 -20.85
CA TYR A 157 -5.36 -19.92 -20.89
C TYR A 157 -5.52 -20.59 -22.26
N SER A 158 -4.55 -20.45 -23.18
CA SER A 158 -4.66 -21.03 -24.53
C SER A 158 -4.59 -22.56 -24.49
N GLY A 159 -5.44 -23.20 -25.27
CA GLY A 159 -5.58 -24.67 -25.29
C GLY A 159 -4.44 -25.43 -25.99
N GLN A 160 -3.42 -24.76 -26.51
CA GLN A 160 -2.21 -25.38 -27.07
C GLN A 160 -1.33 -26.03 -26.01
N HIS A 161 -1.50 -25.63 -24.74
CA HIS A 161 -0.87 -26.28 -23.61
C HIS A 161 -1.86 -27.23 -23.00
N THR A 162 -1.52 -28.51 -23.02
CA THR A 162 -2.27 -29.64 -22.49
C THR A 162 -3.17 -29.24 -21.33
N ARG A 163 -4.36 -29.85 -21.20
CA ARG A 163 -5.26 -29.68 -20.02
C ARG A 163 -4.50 -29.68 -18.67
N LEU A 164 -3.32 -30.30 -18.66
CA LEU A 164 -2.38 -30.35 -17.54
C LEU A 164 -1.69 -29.01 -17.23
N GLY A 165 -1.40 -28.17 -18.22
CA GLY A 165 -0.77 -26.85 -17.99
C GLY A 165 -1.70 -25.89 -17.25
N ALA A 166 -2.98 -25.85 -17.64
CA ALA A 166 -3.99 -25.06 -16.94
C ALA A 166 -4.21 -25.54 -15.49
N VAL A 167 -4.15 -26.87 -15.24
CA VAL A 167 -4.24 -27.44 -13.90
C VAL A 167 -3.02 -27.06 -13.06
N ALA A 168 -1.81 -27.12 -13.63
CA ALA A 168 -0.57 -26.74 -12.94
C ALA A 168 -0.59 -25.24 -12.55
N TYR A 169 -1.00 -24.35 -13.45
CA TYR A 169 -1.14 -22.91 -13.19
C TYR A 169 -2.12 -22.61 -12.05
N ARG A 170 -3.33 -23.19 -12.10
CA ARG A 170 -4.33 -23.04 -11.04
C ARG A 170 -3.87 -23.64 -9.72
N GLY A 171 -3.19 -24.78 -9.77
CA GLY A 171 -2.61 -25.43 -8.60
C GLY A 171 -1.56 -24.58 -7.91
N ARG A 172 -0.75 -23.84 -8.69
CA ARG A 172 0.22 -22.88 -8.17
C ARG A 172 -0.44 -21.75 -7.40
N LEU A 173 -1.47 -21.13 -7.99
CA LEU A 173 -2.23 -20.05 -7.33
C LEU A 173 -2.83 -20.56 -6.01
N ALA A 174 -3.43 -21.75 -6.01
CA ALA A 174 -4.01 -22.36 -4.82
C ALA A 174 -2.98 -22.69 -3.74
N ILE A 175 -1.79 -23.16 -4.11
CA ILE A 175 -0.68 -23.43 -3.16
C ILE A 175 -0.17 -22.09 -2.60
N GLY A 176 0.04 -21.05 -3.43
CA GLY A 176 0.46 -19.73 -3.01
C GLY A 176 -0.46 -19.15 -1.94
N GLU A 177 -1.77 -19.08 -2.23
CA GLU A 177 -2.79 -18.63 -1.28
C GLU A 177 -2.84 -19.46 0.01
N THR A 178 -2.67 -20.81 -0.11
CA THR A 178 -2.69 -21.68 1.06
C THR A 178 -1.52 -21.40 1.98
N ILE A 179 -0.34 -21.12 1.42
CA ILE A 179 0.88 -20.87 2.20
C ILE A 179 0.86 -19.53 2.88
N GLU A 180 0.34 -18.49 2.21
CA GLU A 180 0.15 -17.16 2.81
C GLU A 180 -0.76 -17.21 4.04
N ARG A 181 -1.76 -18.09 4.02
CA ARG A 181 -2.70 -18.28 5.14
C ARG A 181 -2.13 -19.13 6.29
N ILE A 182 -1.01 -19.84 6.09
CA ILE A 182 -0.37 -20.65 7.15
C ILE A 182 0.54 -19.77 8.00
N SER A 183 0.23 -19.66 9.30
CA SER A 183 1.08 -18.94 10.25
C SER A 183 2.55 -19.37 10.15
N PRO A 184 3.52 -18.44 10.15
CA PRO A 184 4.96 -18.74 10.10
C PRO A 184 5.45 -19.68 11.19
N ARG A 185 4.71 -19.76 12.29
CA ARG A 185 5.07 -20.50 13.50
C ARG A 185 4.42 -21.87 13.64
N ASN A 186 3.56 -22.24 12.72
CA ASN A 186 2.95 -23.56 12.72
C ASN A 186 4.01 -24.61 12.31
N PRO A 187 4.47 -25.52 13.21
CA PRO A 187 5.50 -26.50 12.88
C PRO A 187 5.04 -27.49 11.80
N ILE A 188 3.74 -27.78 11.75
CA ILE A 188 3.14 -28.59 10.68
C ILE A 188 3.15 -27.78 9.38
N GLY A 189 2.86 -26.49 9.45
CA GLY A 189 2.93 -25.55 8.33
C GLY A 189 4.34 -25.37 7.77
N TRP A 190 5.39 -25.59 8.57
CA TRP A 190 6.77 -25.52 8.11
C TRP A 190 7.05 -26.57 7.01
N VAL A 191 6.59 -27.82 7.18
CA VAL A 191 6.75 -28.87 6.17
C VAL A 191 6.06 -28.47 4.86
N PHE A 192 4.84 -27.92 4.95
CA PHE A 192 4.13 -27.41 3.78
C PHE A 192 4.88 -26.26 3.09
N LYS A 193 5.46 -25.36 3.85
CA LYS A 193 6.28 -24.26 3.30
C LYS A 193 7.54 -24.78 2.59
N GLN A 194 8.21 -25.81 3.13
CA GLN A 194 9.37 -26.40 2.45
C GLN A 194 8.94 -27.14 1.17
N TYR A 195 7.84 -27.89 1.23
CA TYR A 195 7.30 -28.54 0.05
C TYR A 195 6.89 -27.55 -1.04
N ALA A 196 6.25 -26.45 -0.67
CA ALA A 196 5.88 -25.42 -1.60
C ALA A 196 7.09 -24.70 -2.22
N LYS A 197 8.15 -24.46 -1.46
CA LYS A 197 9.41 -23.97 -2.02
C LYS A 197 9.97 -24.93 -3.07
N LEU A 198 9.94 -26.24 -2.78
CA LEU A 198 10.37 -27.25 -3.75
C LEU A 198 9.47 -27.25 -4.98
N TYR A 199 8.14 -27.18 -4.78
CA TYR A 199 7.17 -27.07 -5.86
C TYR A 199 7.44 -25.86 -6.74
N LEU A 200 7.61 -24.67 -6.14
CA LEU A 200 7.88 -23.43 -6.87
C LEU A 200 9.21 -23.50 -7.64
N LEU A 201 10.26 -24.14 -7.10
CA LEU A 201 11.52 -24.33 -7.82
C LEU A 201 11.35 -25.17 -9.08
N VAL A 202 10.56 -26.24 -9.02
CA VAL A 202 10.26 -27.08 -10.19
C VAL A 202 9.35 -26.36 -11.17
N ASP A 203 8.35 -25.65 -10.65
CA ASP A 203 7.32 -24.97 -11.42
C ASP A 203 7.81 -23.67 -12.06
N ASN A 204 8.77 -22.94 -11.46
CA ASN A 204 9.31 -21.69 -12.02
C ASN A 204 9.93 -21.87 -13.41
N ALA A 205 10.53 -23.02 -13.69
CA ALA A 205 11.05 -23.31 -15.02
C ALA A 205 9.91 -23.49 -16.06
N ALA A 206 8.78 -24.07 -15.63
CA ALA A 206 7.58 -24.18 -16.45
C ALA A 206 6.91 -22.81 -16.61
N SER A 207 6.84 -22.02 -15.54
CA SER A 207 6.28 -20.69 -15.52
C SER A 207 7.00 -19.74 -16.49
N ARG A 208 8.33 -19.64 -16.39
CA ARG A 208 9.11 -18.80 -17.31
C ARG A 208 8.91 -19.16 -18.79
N ARG A 209 8.66 -20.42 -19.08
CA ARG A 209 8.33 -20.84 -20.42
C ARG A 209 6.91 -20.42 -20.81
N GLN A 210 5.94 -20.53 -19.91
CA GLN A 210 4.59 -20.04 -20.13
C GLN A 210 4.56 -18.54 -20.41
N GLU A 211 5.40 -17.76 -19.68
CA GLU A 211 5.59 -16.33 -19.96
C GLU A 211 6.07 -16.09 -21.40
N LEU A 212 7.13 -16.79 -21.83
CA LEU A 212 7.64 -16.66 -23.19
C LEU A 212 6.66 -17.13 -24.27
N GLU A 213 5.79 -18.06 -23.96
CA GLU A 213 4.73 -18.52 -24.85
C GLU A 213 3.58 -17.51 -24.93
N ALA A 214 3.21 -16.88 -23.79
CA ALA A 214 2.27 -15.77 -23.75
C ALA A 214 2.83 -14.53 -24.48
N ASP A 215 4.14 -14.25 -24.32
CA ASP A 215 4.85 -13.20 -25.07
C ASP A 215 4.81 -13.46 -26.58
N ARG A 216 4.94 -14.73 -27.00
CA ARG A 216 4.82 -15.10 -28.41
C ARG A 216 3.41 -14.81 -28.95
N ALA A 217 2.36 -15.08 -28.16
CA ALA A 217 0.99 -14.73 -28.55
C ALA A 217 0.83 -13.20 -28.67
N SER A 218 1.40 -12.43 -27.75
CA SER A 218 1.44 -10.96 -27.84
C SER A 218 2.07 -10.47 -29.14
N VAL A 219 3.26 -10.99 -29.49
CA VAL A 219 3.97 -10.61 -30.72
C VAL A 219 3.18 -10.99 -31.98
N GLN A 220 2.58 -12.20 -32.01
CA GLN A 220 1.79 -12.65 -33.16
C GLN A 220 0.56 -11.79 -33.42
N ILE A 221 -0.02 -11.21 -32.36
CA ILE A 221 -1.25 -10.42 -32.44
C ILE A 221 -0.98 -8.92 -32.62
N ALA A 222 -0.01 -8.37 -31.88
CA ALA A 222 0.24 -6.93 -31.85
C ALA A 222 1.52 -6.51 -32.58
N GLY A 223 2.37 -7.45 -32.99
CA GLY A 223 3.67 -7.18 -33.55
C GLY A 223 4.75 -6.91 -32.49
N HIS A 224 6.03 -7.00 -32.88
CA HIS A 224 7.18 -6.87 -31.99
C HIS A 224 7.23 -5.52 -31.29
N GLN A 225 7.05 -4.44 -32.03
CA GLN A 225 7.15 -3.09 -31.51
C GLN A 225 6.08 -2.82 -30.43
N ALA A 226 4.83 -3.16 -30.69
CA ALA A 226 3.74 -2.96 -29.74
C ALA A 226 3.94 -3.86 -28.49
N ALA A 227 4.33 -5.13 -28.68
CA ALA A 227 4.56 -6.06 -27.58
C ALA A 227 5.70 -5.61 -26.66
N ALA A 228 6.87 -5.28 -27.22
CA ALA A 228 8.00 -4.78 -26.44
C ALA A 228 7.71 -3.44 -25.75
N SER A 229 7.01 -2.54 -26.46
CA SER A 229 6.61 -1.24 -25.92
C SER A 229 5.59 -1.38 -24.78
N ALA A 230 4.60 -2.26 -24.92
CA ALA A 230 3.63 -2.55 -23.84
C ALA A 230 4.32 -3.06 -22.59
N LEU A 231 5.25 -4.01 -22.73
CA LEU A 231 5.99 -4.60 -21.61
C LEU A 231 6.84 -3.56 -20.86
N ARG A 232 7.47 -2.61 -21.56
CA ARG A 232 8.24 -1.51 -20.94
C ARG A 232 7.33 -0.45 -20.32
N THR A 233 6.11 -0.29 -20.83
CA THR A 233 5.16 0.70 -20.32
C THR A 233 4.63 0.33 -18.93
N LEU A 234 4.43 -0.94 -18.62
CA LEU A 234 3.83 -1.39 -17.35
C LEU A 234 4.57 -0.86 -16.11
N PRO A 235 5.90 -1.04 -15.93
CA PRO A 235 6.59 -0.53 -14.75
C PRO A 235 6.66 1.00 -14.70
N ALA A 236 6.77 1.67 -15.84
CA ALA A 236 6.75 3.13 -15.90
C ALA A 236 5.38 3.68 -15.46
N LEU A 237 4.31 3.01 -15.89
CA LEU A 237 2.95 3.38 -15.51
C LEU A 237 2.66 3.10 -14.03
N ASP A 238 3.15 1.98 -13.49
CA ASP A 238 3.03 1.66 -12.08
C ASP A 238 3.78 2.68 -11.19
N ALA A 239 4.95 3.14 -11.64
CA ALA A 239 5.68 4.22 -10.97
C ALA A 239 4.92 5.55 -11.03
N ALA A 240 4.35 5.91 -12.19
CA ALA A 240 3.55 7.11 -12.36
C ALA A 240 2.27 7.07 -11.52
N TRP A 241 1.62 5.89 -11.43
CA TRP A 241 0.43 5.69 -10.60
C TRP A 241 0.74 5.88 -9.12
N ARG A 242 1.78 5.23 -8.60
CA ARG A 242 2.22 5.42 -7.20
C ARG A 242 2.61 6.86 -6.90
N PHE A 243 3.31 7.53 -7.83
CA PHE A 243 3.62 8.94 -7.69
C PHE A 243 2.35 9.80 -7.61
N TYR A 244 1.36 9.49 -8.46
CA TYR A 244 0.06 10.17 -8.45
C TYR A 244 -0.66 9.98 -7.11
N GLU A 245 -0.77 8.76 -6.61
CA GLU A 245 -1.41 8.48 -5.33
C GLU A 245 -0.69 9.22 -4.20
N THR A 246 0.61 9.04 -4.05
CA THR A 246 1.36 9.56 -2.89
C THR A 246 1.51 11.07 -2.90
N ARG A 247 1.59 11.72 -4.08
CA ARG A 247 1.87 13.16 -4.18
C ARG A 247 0.63 14.01 -4.36
N TYR A 248 -0.40 13.47 -5.00
CA TYR A 248 -1.60 14.25 -5.31
C TYR A 248 -2.81 13.83 -4.49
N VAL A 249 -2.98 12.54 -4.19
CA VAL A 249 -4.20 12.02 -3.56
C VAL A 249 -4.06 11.90 -2.05
N ASP A 250 -3.02 11.22 -1.55
CA ASP A 250 -2.82 10.91 -0.14
C ASP A 250 -2.86 12.12 0.78
N PRO A 251 -2.28 13.31 0.43
CA PRO A 251 -2.35 14.48 1.30
C PRO A 251 -3.78 14.91 1.62
N GLY A 252 -4.67 14.91 0.63
CA GLY A 252 -6.09 15.23 0.84
C GLY A 252 -6.84 14.09 1.53
N TRP A 253 -6.49 12.86 1.18
CA TRP A 253 -7.10 11.68 1.78
C TRP A 253 -6.89 11.63 3.29
N SER A 254 -5.69 12.00 3.74
CA SER A 254 -5.31 12.07 5.15
C SER A 254 -6.06 13.15 5.95
N VAL A 255 -6.66 14.15 5.28
CA VAL A 255 -7.45 15.22 5.91
C VAL A 255 -8.95 15.13 5.63
N GLY A 256 -9.42 13.99 5.11
CA GLY A 256 -10.84 13.75 4.88
C GLY A 256 -11.39 14.36 3.60
N LEU A 257 -10.53 14.64 2.63
CA LEU A 257 -10.88 15.16 1.30
C LEU A 257 -10.66 14.09 0.24
N ALA A 258 -11.35 14.20 -0.89
CA ALA A 258 -11.07 13.41 -2.09
C ALA A 258 -11.38 14.25 -3.34
N PRO A 259 -10.70 14.00 -4.47
CA PRO A 259 -11.05 14.67 -5.71
C PRO A 259 -12.38 14.14 -6.26
N ASP A 260 -13.12 14.99 -6.95
CA ASP A 260 -14.39 14.62 -7.59
C ASP A 260 -14.21 13.79 -8.86
N ASP A 261 -13.02 13.86 -9.47
CA ASP A 261 -12.61 13.09 -10.65
C ASP A 261 -11.21 12.48 -10.47
N PHE A 262 -11.16 11.41 -9.67
CA PHE A 262 -9.91 10.72 -9.33
C PHE A 262 -9.16 10.23 -10.57
N PHE A 263 -9.83 9.55 -11.50
CA PHE A 263 -9.16 9.02 -12.68
C PHE A 263 -8.86 10.09 -13.75
N GLY A 264 -9.67 11.14 -13.84
CA GLY A 264 -9.37 12.28 -14.71
C GLY A 264 -8.08 12.99 -14.28
N GLY A 265 -7.83 13.13 -12.97
CA GLY A 265 -6.58 13.66 -12.44
C GLY A 265 -5.37 12.88 -12.90
N PHE A 266 -5.43 11.55 -12.91
CA PHE A 266 -4.35 10.71 -13.45
C PHE A 266 -4.12 10.96 -14.94
N GLY A 267 -5.20 11.09 -15.71
CA GLY A 267 -5.10 11.47 -17.13
C GLY A 267 -4.38 12.80 -17.36
N HIS A 268 -4.65 13.82 -16.52
CA HIS A 268 -3.95 15.09 -16.55
C HIS A 268 -2.46 14.96 -16.22
N LEU A 269 -2.12 14.15 -15.21
CA LEU A 269 -0.72 13.87 -14.85
C LEU A 269 0.03 13.19 -16.00
N LEU A 270 -0.57 12.16 -16.64
CA LEU A 270 0.03 11.47 -17.79
C LEU A 270 0.33 12.42 -18.94
N GLN A 271 -0.56 13.37 -19.19
CA GLN A 271 -0.39 14.37 -20.24
C GLN A 271 0.72 15.37 -19.89
N ALA A 272 0.72 15.88 -18.66
CA ALA A 272 1.66 16.92 -18.22
C ALA A 272 3.10 16.40 -18.06
N ARG A 273 3.26 15.11 -17.73
CA ARG A 273 4.57 14.47 -17.50
C ARG A 273 4.95 13.44 -18.57
N ARG A 274 4.43 13.60 -19.78
CA ARG A 274 4.65 12.65 -20.88
C ARG A 274 6.14 12.35 -21.07
N ASP A 275 6.99 13.37 -21.16
CA ASP A 275 8.42 13.23 -21.42
C ASP A 275 9.15 12.48 -20.29
N GLU A 276 8.73 12.67 -19.04
CA GLU A 276 9.28 11.94 -17.89
C GLU A 276 8.87 10.47 -17.94
N ILE A 277 7.62 10.19 -18.27
CA ILE A 277 7.10 8.82 -18.39
C ILE A 277 7.77 8.12 -19.57
N ASP A 278 8.01 8.80 -20.68
CA ASP A 278 8.71 8.23 -21.84
C ASP A 278 10.17 7.89 -21.49
N LYS A 279 10.85 8.73 -20.73
CA LYS A 279 12.20 8.40 -20.18
C LYS A 279 12.17 7.19 -19.24
N LEU A 280 11.14 7.05 -18.41
CA LEU A 280 10.96 5.88 -17.55
C LEU A 280 10.72 4.60 -18.37
N ARG A 281 9.99 4.68 -19.50
CA ARG A 281 9.79 3.57 -20.43
C ARG A 281 11.09 3.11 -21.09
N GLU A 282 11.96 4.06 -21.45
CA GLU A 282 13.26 3.78 -22.05
C GLU A 282 14.24 3.17 -21.04
N ASN A 283 14.21 3.63 -19.81
CA ASN A 283 15.14 3.28 -18.73
C ASN A 283 14.43 2.54 -17.59
N ALA A 284 13.45 1.66 -17.90
CA ALA A 284 12.73 0.92 -16.88
C ALA A 284 13.73 0.18 -15.94
N PRO A 285 13.70 0.44 -14.62
CA PRO A 285 14.63 -0.19 -13.71
C PRO A 285 14.40 -1.69 -13.70
N GLU A 286 15.38 -2.46 -14.12
CA GLU A 286 15.37 -3.91 -13.93
C GLU A 286 15.72 -4.19 -12.47
N GLY A 287 14.75 -4.70 -11.71
CA GLY A 287 15.01 -5.22 -10.38
C GLY A 287 15.97 -6.42 -10.44
N PRO A 288 16.74 -6.70 -9.38
CA PRO A 288 17.61 -7.87 -9.34
C PRO A 288 16.79 -9.14 -9.57
N ALA A 289 17.14 -9.91 -10.61
CA ALA A 289 16.46 -11.15 -10.94
C ALA A 289 16.54 -12.14 -9.76
N SER A 290 15.41 -12.52 -9.19
CA SER A 290 15.33 -13.54 -8.17
C SER A 290 15.00 -14.90 -8.77
N ARG A 291 15.59 -15.97 -8.21
CA ARG A 291 15.20 -17.35 -8.56
C ARG A 291 13.74 -17.69 -8.19
N TRP A 292 13.13 -16.81 -7.40
CA TRP A 292 11.74 -16.95 -6.94
C TRP A 292 10.76 -16.18 -7.82
N ASP A 293 11.25 -15.30 -8.73
CA ASP A 293 10.40 -14.56 -9.64
C ASP A 293 9.78 -15.49 -10.65
N THR A 294 8.49 -15.42 -10.77
CA THR A 294 7.70 -16.16 -11.75
C THR A 294 7.86 -15.57 -13.15
N HIS A 295 8.12 -14.27 -13.23
CA HIS A 295 8.34 -13.55 -14.49
C HIS A 295 9.84 -13.36 -14.74
N PRO A 296 10.34 -13.68 -15.95
CA PRO A 296 11.69 -13.31 -16.35
C PRO A 296 11.85 -11.77 -16.38
N PRO A 297 13.08 -11.24 -16.22
CA PRO A 297 13.36 -9.81 -16.40
C PRO A 297 12.85 -9.30 -17.76
N ILE A 298 12.39 -8.05 -17.79
CA ILE A 298 11.81 -7.43 -19.00
C ILE A 298 12.78 -7.48 -20.17
N GLY A 299 14.05 -7.15 -19.95
CA GLY A 299 15.09 -7.23 -20.98
C GLY A 299 15.22 -8.63 -21.59
N ALA A 300 15.17 -9.68 -20.76
CA ALA A 300 15.21 -11.06 -21.24
C ALA A 300 13.96 -11.45 -22.05
N ARG A 301 12.77 -10.97 -21.65
CA ARG A 301 11.52 -11.19 -22.37
C ARG A 301 11.54 -10.47 -23.73
N VAL A 302 11.97 -9.21 -23.77
CA VAL A 302 12.12 -8.43 -25.02
C VAL A 302 13.13 -9.10 -25.96
N ALA A 303 14.30 -9.51 -25.47
CA ALA A 303 15.28 -10.24 -26.27
C ALA A 303 14.75 -11.57 -26.81
N ALA A 304 13.87 -12.26 -26.07
CA ALA A 304 13.20 -13.46 -26.56
C ALA A 304 12.13 -13.16 -27.61
N MET A 305 11.41 -12.04 -27.49
CA MET A 305 10.46 -11.56 -28.51
C MET A 305 11.17 -11.28 -29.84
N ASP A 306 12.37 -10.67 -29.80
CA ASP A 306 13.16 -10.36 -31.01
C ASP A 306 13.60 -11.61 -31.80
N GLN A 307 13.58 -12.79 -31.19
CA GLN A 307 13.86 -14.06 -31.85
C GLN A 307 12.62 -14.67 -32.56
N ILE A 308 11.45 -14.07 -32.40
CA ILE A 308 10.23 -14.53 -33.09
C ILE A 308 10.27 -14.03 -34.54
N PRO A 309 9.90 -14.86 -35.53
CA PRO A 309 9.84 -14.42 -36.93
C PRO A 309 8.99 -13.13 -37.08
N PRO A 310 9.37 -12.21 -37.98
CA PRO A 310 8.63 -10.99 -38.21
C PRO A 310 7.15 -11.24 -38.56
N VAL A 311 6.27 -10.50 -37.88
CA VAL A 311 4.83 -10.54 -38.12
C VAL A 311 4.41 -9.17 -38.62
N HIS A 312 3.68 -9.13 -39.71
CA HIS A 312 3.14 -7.89 -40.27
C HIS A 312 1.79 -7.61 -39.62
N VAL A 313 1.76 -6.68 -38.69
CA VAL A 313 0.54 -6.18 -38.07
C VAL A 313 0.48 -4.68 -38.28
N THR A 314 -0.69 -4.18 -38.72
CA THR A 314 -0.91 -2.74 -38.83
C THR A 314 -0.96 -2.14 -37.41
N PRO A 315 -0.08 -1.18 -37.09
CA PRO A 315 -0.12 -0.51 -35.77
C PRO A 315 -1.47 0.21 -35.58
N ASP A 316 -1.96 0.21 -34.37
CA ASP A 316 -3.13 0.99 -33.97
C ASP A 316 -2.75 1.86 -32.75
N ASP A 317 -2.35 3.09 -33.06
CA ASP A 317 -1.85 4.08 -32.09
C ASP A 317 -2.96 4.94 -31.47
N ARG A 318 -4.23 4.65 -31.79
CA ARG A 318 -5.34 5.30 -31.09
C ARG A 318 -5.28 5.00 -29.59
N PRO A 319 -5.65 5.96 -28.72
CA PRO A 319 -5.68 5.75 -27.28
C PRO A 319 -6.64 4.60 -26.90
N ALA A 320 -6.20 3.71 -26.00
CA ALA A 320 -6.99 2.54 -25.60
C ALA A 320 -8.28 2.90 -24.84
N TRP A 321 -8.34 4.06 -24.20
CA TRP A 321 -9.57 4.53 -23.56
C TRP A 321 -10.74 4.73 -24.54
N THR A 322 -10.46 4.90 -25.84
CA THR A 322 -11.50 4.97 -26.88
C THR A 322 -12.28 3.65 -27.07
N MET A 323 -11.83 2.56 -26.45
CA MET A 323 -12.55 1.30 -26.40
C MET A 323 -13.75 1.30 -25.44
N LEU A 324 -13.84 2.31 -24.56
CA LEU A 324 -15.01 2.56 -23.71
C LEU A 324 -15.93 3.56 -24.40
N ALA A 325 -17.23 3.38 -24.25
CA ALA A 325 -18.21 4.34 -24.77
C ALA A 325 -18.16 5.69 -24.04
N ASP A 326 -17.90 5.64 -22.72
CA ASP A 326 -17.75 6.81 -21.86
C ASP A 326 -16.69 6.53 -20.77
N VAL A 327 -15.46 6.96 -21.02
CA VAL A 327 -14.35 6.77 -20.08
C VAL A 327 -14.51 7.60 -18.82
N VAL A 328 -15.08 8.80 -18.91
CA VAL A 328 -15.29 9.68 -17.76
C VAL A 328 -16.37 9.12 -16.84
N GLY A 329 -17.50 8.71 -17.41
CA GLY A 329 -18.57 8.05 -16.65
C GLY A 329 -18.12 6.74 -16.02
N ALA A 330 -17.33 5.93 -16.73
CA ALA A 330 -16.75 4.70 -16.20
C ALA A 330 -15.77 4.99 -15.03
N GLY A 331 -14.94 6.02 -15.15
CA GLY A 331 -14.03 6.47 -14.09
C GLY A 331 -14.78 6.91 -12.82
N ARG A 332 -15.83 7.71 -12.96
CA ARG A 332 -16.67 8.13 -11.83
C ARG A 332 -17.42 6.96 -11.20
N ALA A 333 -17.96 6.03 -12.00
CA ALA A 333 -18.62 4.85 -11.49
C ALA A 333 -17.65 3.94 -10.73
N LEU A 334 -16.43 3.74 -11.25
CA LEU A 334 -15.37 2.99 -10.57
C LEU A 334 -14.95 3.70 -9.28
N GLN A 335 -14.75 5.02 -9.31
CA GLN A 335 -14.44 5.83 -8.13
C GLN A 335 -15.52 5.64 -7.05
N SER A 336 -16.79 5.60 -7.42
CA SER A 336 -17.90 5.38 -6.50
C SER A 336 -17.86 4.03 -5.78
N LEU A 337 -17.22 3.02 -6.37
CA LEU A 337 -17.07 1.69 -5.76
C LEU A 337 -15.89 1.62 -4.79
N ILE A 338 -14.82 2.40 -5.03
CA ILE A 338 -13.57 2.33 -4.25
C ILE A 338 -13.49 3.38 -3.16
N VAL A 339 -14.09 4.56 -3.38
CA VAL A 339 -14.17 5.62 -2.36
C VAL A 339 -15.36 5.33 -1.46
N ALA A 340 -15.10 5.00 -0.19
CA ALA A 340 -16.17 4.84 0.80
C ALA A 340 -16.99 6.13 0.90
N HIS A 341 -18.21 6.12 0.34
CA HIS A 341 -19.12 7.26 0.36
C HIS A 341 -19.55 7.55 1.80
N GLY A 342 -19.42 8.79 2.21
CA GLY A 342 -19.91 9.30 3.49
C GLY A 342 -18.85 9.81 4.45
N SER A 343 -17.56 9.54 4.22
CA SER A 343 -16.49 9.98 5.12
C SER A 343 -15.62 11.12 4.58
N ARG A 344 -15.64 11.40 3.24
CA ARG A 344 -14.78 12.39 2.60
C ARG A 344 -15.57 13.41 1.80
N ARG A 345 -15.13 14.67 1.85
CA ARG A 345 -15.68 15.75 1.02
C ARG A 345 -15.03 15.72 -0.36
N LEU A 346 -15.87 15.61 -1.41
CA LEU A 346 -15.42 15.66 -2.80
C LEU A 346 -15.22 17.10 -3.25
N LEU A 347 -14.09 17.37 -3.92
CA LEU A 347 -13.70 18.69 -4.41
C LEU A 347 -13.14 18.60 -5.84
N PRO A 348 -13.37 19.64 -6.66
CA PRO A 348 -12.62 19.80 -7.91
C PRO A 348 -11.11 19.87 -7.64
N TRP A 349 -10.30 19.40 -8.57
CA TRP A 349 -8.85 19.27 -8.39
C TRP A 349 -8.13 20.52 -7.89
N PRO A 350 -8.39 21.74 -8.43
CA PRO A 350 -7.74 22.94 -7.92
C PRO A 350 -8.05 23.21 -6.45
N GLU A 351 -9.31 23.06 -6.05
CA GLU A 351 -9.76 23.26 -4.67
C GLU A 351 -9.24 22.12 -3.76
N PHE A 352 -9.28 20.87 -4.26
CA PHE A 352 -8.78 19.71 -3.55
C PHE A 352 -7.31 19.89 -3.17
N ILE A 353 -6.44 20.28 -4.10
CA ILE A 353 -5.02 20.50 -3.85
C ILE A 353 -4.80 21.70 -2.92
N ALA A 354 -5.49 22.82 -3.16
CA ALA A 354 -5.36 24.00 -2.31
C ALA A 354 -5.71 23.68 -0.85
N GLU A 355 -6.85 23.04 -0.61
CA GLU A 355 -7.29 22.69 0.73
C GLU A 355 -6.47 21.57 1.37
N SER A 356 -6.05 20.57 0.58
CA SER A 356 -5.23 19.44 1.08
C SER A 356 -3.89 19.94 1.60
N ILE A 357 -3.18 20.77 0.83
CA ILE A 357 -1.89 21.30 1.23
C ILE A 357 -2.06 22.29 2.39
N ALA A 358 -3.06 23.19 2.34
CA ALA A 358 -3.33 24.11 3.43
C ALA A 358 -3.62 23.37 4.76
N ALA A 359 -4.37 22.27 4.71
CA ALA A 359 -4.64 21.45 5.87
C ALA A 359 -3.38 20.75 6.40
N GLY A 360 -2.53 20.23 5.52
CA GLY A 360 -1.24 19.63 5.89
C GLY A 360 -0.29 20.64 6.53
N VAL A 361 -0.16 21.82 5.92
CA VAL A 361 0.64 22.94 6.46
C VAL A 361 0.10 23.38 7.82
N GLN A 362 -1.23 23.48 7.98
CA GLN A 362 -1.85 23.79 9.28
C GLN A 362 -1.54 22.73 10.34
N GLN A 363 -1.58 21.45 9.99
CA GLN A 363 -1.21 20.36 10.94
C GLN A 363 0.25 20.46 11.40
N GLN A 364 1.17 20.79 10.47
CA GLN A 364 2.58 21.02 10.82
C GLN A 364 2.73 22.25 11.70
N ALA A 365 2.05 23.37 11.38
CA ALA A 365 2.03 24.58 12.19
C ALA A 365 1.48 24.29 13.59
N ASP A 366 0.37 23.55 13.71
CA ASP A 366 -0.23 23.18 14.99
C ASP A 366 0.75 22.40 15.88
N ARG A 367 1.53 21.49 15.29
CA ARG A 367 2.57 20.74 16.02
C ARG A 367 3.62 21.68 16.62
N ILE A 368 4.09 22.66 15.84
CA ILE A 368 5.06 23.67 16.29
C ILE A 368 4.42 24.58 17.36
N TYR A 369 3.18 25.03 17.16
CA TYR A 369 2.48 25.88 18.11
C TYR A 369 2.24 25.16 19.46
N ARG A 370 1.81 23.89 19.44
CA ARG A 370 1.67 23.10 20.68
C ARG A 370 3.01 22.95 21.42
N ALA A 371 4.10 22.74 20.69
CA ALA A 371 5.44 22.70 21.29
C ALA A 371 5.83 24.06 21.89
N ALA A 372 5.58 25.17 21.19
CA ALA A 372 5.82 26.52 21.70
C ALA A 372 4.95 26.84 22.93
N GLY A 373 3.69 26.41 22.92
CA GLY A 373 2.79 26.55 24.07
C GLY A 373 3.29 25.80 25.31
N ARG A 374 3.76 24.55 25.15
CA ARG A 374 4.38 23.79 26.25
C ARG A 374 5.66 24.45 26.78
N PHE A 375 6.48 25.00 25.86
CA PHE A 375 7.74 25.64 26.22
C PHE A 375 7.57 26.96 26.95
N THR A 376 6.55 27.77 26.57
CA THR A 376 6.30 29.10 27.13
C THR A 376 5.23 29.13 28.22
N GLY A 377 4.40 28.07 28.33
CA GLY A 377 3.22 28.06 29.17
C GLY A 377 2.02 28.82 28.58
N THR A 378 2.05 29.17 27.28
CA THR A 378 0.98 29.91 26.60
C THR A 378 -0.20 28.99 26.29
N PRO A 379 -1.44 29.29 26.71
CA PRO A 379 -2.59 28.38 26.54
C PRO A 379 -3.11 28.37 25.09
N GLU A 380 -3.01 29.46 24.35
CA GLU A 380 -3.43 29.60 22.94
C GLU A 380 -2.23 30.03 22.08
N PRO A 381 -1.30 29.09 21.82
CA PRO A 381 -0.10 29.40 21.08
C PRO A 381 -0.37 29.62 19.60
N GLY A 382 0.48 30.42 18.98
CA GLY A 382 0.41 30.73 17.55
C GLY A 382 1.73 31.26 17.02
N LEU A 383 1.73 31.78 15.81
CA LEU A 383 2.91 32.41 15.22
C LEU A 383 3.45 33.55 16.12
N PRO A 384 2.61 34.42 16.74
CA PRO A 384 3.13 35.40 17.68
C PRO A 384 3.97 34.80 18.81
N THR A 385 3.57 33.66 19.39
CA THR A 385 4.33 32.98 20.43
C THR A 385 5.73 32.59 19.97
N VAL A 386 5.86 32.09 18.73
CA VAL A 386 7.15 31.73 18.15
C VAL A 386 8.00 32.97 17.87
N LEU A 387 7.40 34.03 17.32
CA LEU A 387 8.09 35.31 17.06
C LEU A 387 8.58 35.97 18.36
N ASP A 388 7.85 35.84 19.47
CA ASP A 388 8.27 36.33 20.77
C ASP A 388 9.49 35.55 21.30
N LEU A 389 9.59 34.23 21.03
CA LEU A 389 10.80 33.46 21.32
C LEU A 389 12.00 33.95 20.51
N VAL A 390 11.80 34.32 19.23
CA VAL A 390 12.87 34.94 18.42
C VAL A 390 13.30 36.27 19.04
N ARG A 391 12.35 37.17 19.33
CA ARG A 391 12.61 38.50 19.90
C ARG A 391 13.36 38.41 21.22
N ALA A 392 13.04 37.41 22.05
CA ALA A 392 13.70 37.15 23.32
C ALA A 392 15.07 36.44 23.19
N GLY A 393 15.54 36.12 21.97
CA GLY A 393 16.77 35.38 21.74
C GLY A 393 16.72 33.90 22.22
N ARG A 394 15.51 33.36 22.43
CA ARG A 394 15.28 32.01 22.96
C ARG A 394 14.89 30.98 21.90
N LEU A 395 14.89 31.36 20.62
CA LEU A 395 14.54 30.44 19.54
C LEU A 395 15.45 29.21 19.52
N GLY A 396 16.77 29.40 19.74
CA GLY A 396 17.72 28.26 19.74
C GLY A 396 17.41 27.24 20.84
N GLU A 397 17.04 27.70 22.05
CA GLU A 397 16.64 26.83 23.14
C GLU A 397 15.34 26.06 22.80
N PHE A 398 14.40 26.70 22.15
CA PHE A 398 13.17 26.07 21.69
C PHE A 398 13.41 25.08 20.54
N ALA A 399 14.29 25.43 19.60
CA ALA A 399 14.57 24.65 18.40
C ALA A 399 15.37 23.36 18.69
N GLU A 400 16.13 23.28 19.80
CA GLU A 400 16.85 22.07 20.21
C GLU A 400 15.94 20.83 20.31
N GLN A 401 14.65 20.99 20.61
CA GLN A 401 13.70 19.88 20.66
C GLN A 401 13.34 19.29 19.27
N PHE A 402 13.63 20.01 18.18
CA PHE A 402 13.41 19.57 16.80
C PHE A 402 14.72 19.15 16.12
N PHE A 403 15.87 19.58 16.65
CA PHE A 403 17.20 19.37 16.07
C PHE A 403 18.16 18.90 17.18
N THR A 404 17.97 17.66 17.64
CA THR A 404 18.63 17.08 18.84
C THR A 404 20.15 17.00 18.75
N ASN A 405 20.71 16.93 17.51
CA ASN A 405 22.16 16.82 17.26
C ASN A 405 22.81 18.17 16.88
N ALA A 406 22.10 19.30 17.00
CA ALA A 406 22.60 20.62 16.63
C ALA A 406 22.91 21.46 17.87
N THR A 407 23.87 22.35 17.76
CA THR A 407 24.06 23.41 18.76
C THR A 407 22.88 24.41 18.71
N ARG A 408 22.64 25.14 19.81
CA ARG A 408 21.55 26.16 19.84
C ARG A 408 21.56 27.12 18.67
N ARG A 409 22.75 27.52 18.23
CA ARG A 409 22.91 28.41 17.09
C ARG A 409 22.54 27.73 15.78
N GLU A 410 22.98 26.50 15.60
CA GLU A 410 22.64 25.69 14.43
C GLU A 410 21.14 25.35 14.40
N ALA A 411 20.58 24.97 15.55
CA ALA A 411 19.14 24.71 15.67
C ALA A 411 18.29 25.95 15.36
N ALA A 412 18.68 27.13 15.84
CA ALA A 412 18.00 28.39 15.50
C ALA A 412 18.04 28.67 13.97
N ALA A 413 19.21 28.46 13.35
CA ALA A 413 19.33 28.65 11.90
C ALA A 413 18.55 27.61 11.09
N ALA A 414 18.57 26.33 11.52
CA ALA A 414 17.81 25.26 10.89
C ALA A 414 16.30 25.46 11.02
N PHE A 415 15.86 26.21 12.02
CA PHE A 415 14.44 26.53 12.22
C PHE A 415 13.86 27.43 11.11
N ALA A 416 14.67 27.93 10.17
CA ALA A 416 14.18 28.68 9.00
C ALA A 416 13.17 27.88 8.16
N GLY A 417 13.36 26.56 7.98
CA GLY A 417 12.38 25.72 7.29
C GLY A 417 11.03 25.60 8.02
N PRO A 418 11.00 25.21 9.31
CA PRO A 418 9.78 25.30 10.12
C PRO A 418 9.15 26.70 10.14
N MET A 419 9.95 27.77 10.19
CA MET A 419 9.46 29.16 10.13
C MET A 419 8.78 29.45 8.79
N GLU A 420 9.34 29.01 7.66
CA GLU A 420 8.70 29.11 6.34
C GLU A 420 7.32 28.47 6.34
N THR A 421 7.18 27.25 6.86
CA THR A 421 5.88 26.57 7.03
C THR A 421 4.89 27.41 7.85
N LEU A 422 5.34 28.08 8.92
CA LEU A 422 4.50 28.95 9.71
C LEU A 422 4.08 30.22 8.96
N LEU A 423 4.97 30.78 8.15
CA LEU A 423 4.69 31.97 7.31
C LEU A 423 3.74 31.63 6.17
N ASP A 424 3.93 30.48 5.50
CA ASP A 424 3.01 29.96 4.49
C ASP A 424 1.60 29.78 5.07
N ASN A 425 1.53 29.18 6.26
CA ASN A 425 0.28 29.04 6.99
C ASN A 425 -0.36 30.41 7.27
N ALA A 426 0.41 31.39 7.74
CA ALA A 426 -0.08 32.72 8.03
C ALA A 426 -0.59 33.45 6.76
N ALA A 427 0.10 33.30 5.63
CA ALA A 427 -0.29 33.84 4.35
C ALA A 427 -1.63 33.28 3.86
N VAL A 428 -1.80 31.96 3.96
CA VAL A 428 -3.06 31.29 3.61
C VAL A 428 -4.18 31.65 4.57
N ARG A 429 -3.93 31.66 5.88
CA ARG A 429 -4.90 32.03 6.91
C ARG A 429 -5.36 33.48 6.82
N SER A 430 -4.47 34.37 6.43
CA SER A 430 -4.81 35.80 6.15
C SER A 430 -5.60 35.97 4.84
N GLY A 431 -5.84 34.88 4.10
CA GLY A 431 -6.50 34.92 2.79
C GLY A 431 -5.73 35.73 1.75
N ARG A 432 -4.41 35.83 1.87
CA ARG A 432 -3.54 36.57 0.94
C ARG A 432 -2.91 35.69 -0.10
N ALA A 433 -2.74 34.37 0.20
CA ALA A 433 -2.20 33.39 -0.70
C ALA A 433 -3.03 32.10 -0.67
N TYR A 434 -2.83 31.27 -1.68
CA TYR A 434 -3.39 29.91 -1.77
C TYR A 434 -2.45 28.99 -2.51
N TRP A 435 -2.60 27.67 -2.34
CA TRP A 435 -1.81 26.68 -3.04
C TRP A 435 -2.39 26.39 -4.43
N GLN A 436 -1.59 26.61 -5.46
CA GLN A 436 -1.99 26.40 -6.84
C GLN A 436 -1.54 25.00 -7.32
N LEU A 437 -2.48 24.25 -7.88
CA LEU A 437 -2.21 22.95 -8.52
C LEU A 437 -1.27 23.11 -9.73
N SER A 438 -0.28 22.22 -9.80
CA SER A 438 0.51 21.94 -11.02
C SER A 438 0.62 20.44 -11.22
N TRP A 439 0.47 19.97 -12.45
CA TRP A 439 0.65 18.56 -12.79
C TRP A 439 2.10 18.21 -13.18
N SER A 440 2.89 19.20 -13.58
CA SER A 440 4.29 19.04 -14.01
C SER A 440 5.30 19.37 -12.91
N GLU A 441 4.90 20.16 -11.90
CA GLU A 441 5.76 20.66 -10.84
C GLU A 441 5.08 20.51 -9.47
N PRO A 442 5.80 20.67 -8.35
CA PRO A 442 5.16 20.81 -7.05
C PRO A 442 4.16 21.97 -7.03
N ALA A 443 3.10 21.85 -6.25
CA ALA A 443 2.17 22.94 -6.03
C ALA A 443 2.91 24.18 -5.46
N ARG A 444 2.51 25.36 -5.89
CA ARG A 444 3.15 26.62 -5.50
C ARG A 444 2.22 27.47 -4.66
N LEU A 445 2.77 28.16 -3.68
CA LEU A 445 2.06 29.23 -3.00
C LEU A 445 1.97 30.44 -3.93
N VAL A 446 0.77 30.94 -4.16
CA VAL A 446 0.54 32.10 -5.04
C VAL A 446 -0.33 33.13 -4.34
N GLY A 447 -0.05 34.40 -4.59
CA GLY A 447 -0.87 35.50 -4.14
C GLY A 447 -2.20 35.56 -4.88
N ARG A 448 -3.09 36.50 -4.47
CA ARG A 448 -4.44 36.60 -5.06
C ARG A 448 -4.45 37.01 -6.54
N SER A 449 -3.43 37.70 -7.03
CA SER A 449 -3.25 38.04 -8.44
C SER A 449 -2.57 36.94 -9.26
N GLY A 450 -2.20 35.82 -8.63
CA GLY A 450 -1.57 34.65 -9.28
C GLY A 450 -0.04 34.74 -9.34
N GLU A 451 0.59 35.72 -8.73
CA GLU A 451 2.04 35.83 -8.61
C GLU A 451 2.58 34.75 -7.63
N PRO A 452 3.69 34.09 -7.96
CA PRO A 452 4.30 33.10 -7.06
C PRO A 452 4.91 33.78 -5.85
N TRP A 453 4.67 33.21 -4.66
CA TRP A 453 5.27 33.64 -3.41
C TRP A 453 6.31 32.60 -2.95
N ASP A 454 7.51 33.11 -2.62
CA ASP A 454 8.56 32.36 -1.95
C ASP A 454 8.88 33.10 -0.64
N LEU A 455 8.48 32.49 0.48
CA LEU A 455 8.66 33.09 1.81
C LEU A 455 9.95 32.62 2.49
N ALA A 456 10.79 31.78 1.84
CA ALA A 456 12.02 31.23 2.42
C ALA A 456 13.00 32.33 2.86
N GLU A 457 13.19 33.39 2.05
CA GLU A 457 14.09 34.49 2.44
C GLU A 457 13.51 35.32 3.62
N ILE A 458 12.20 35.47 3.70
CA ILE A 458 11.56 36.12 4.85
C ILE A 458 11.69 35.24 6.09
N ALA A 459 11.55 33.93 5.93
CA ALA A 459 11.73 32.96 7.02
C ALA A 459 13.16 32.99 7.60
N LYS A 460 14.19 33.07 6.76
CA LYS A 460 15.58 33.26 7.20
C LYS A 460 15.79 34.54 8.02
N LEU A 461 15.12 35.63 7.66
CA LEU A 461 15.15 36.87 8.44
C LEU A 461 14.35 36.73 9.76
N ALA A 462 13.31 35.93 9.77
CA ALA A 462 12.40 35.80 10.90
C ALA A 462 12.94 34.91 12.04
N VAL A 463 14.10 34.24 11.89
CA VAL A 463 14.70 33.39 12.93
C VAL A 463 15.80 34.06 13.75
N ALA A 464 16.16 35.30 13.42
CA ALA A 464 17.16 36.06 14.16
C ALA A 464 16.58 37.35 14.72
N PRO A 465 16.86 37.71 16.01
CA PRO A 465 16.31 38.91 16.64
C PRO A 465 16.63 40.22 15.87
N GLU A 466 17.83 40.28 15.30
CA GLU A 466 18.36 41.48 14.62
C GLU A 466 17.61 41.79 13.30
N THR A 467 17.04 40.79 12.67
CA THR A 467 16.37 40.89 11.35
C THR A 467 14.86 40.67 11.42
N LEU A 468 14.34 40.33 12.59
CA LEU A 468 12.91 40.00 12.77
C LEU A 468 11.98 41.14 12.33
N ASP A 469 12.30 42.40 12.70
CA ASP A 469 11.45 43.54 12.35
C ASP A 469 11.44 43.78 10.83
N VAL A 470 12.52 43.46 10.13
CA VAL A 470 12.56 43.52 8.65
C VAL A 470 11.65 42.45 8.05
N ALA A 471 11.66 41.24 8.61
CA ALA A 471 10.77 40.16 8.19
C ALA A 471 9.30 40.53 8.37
N LEU A 472 8.95 41.09 9.55
CA LEU A 472 7.60 41.51 9.86
C LEU A 472 7.12 42.66 8.94
N ALA A 473 7.99 43.61 8.60
CA ALA A 473 7.67 44.68 7.66
C ALA A 473 7.34 44.12 6.28
N ARG A 474 8.16 43.17 5.76
CA ARG A 474 7.90 42.53 4.47
C ARG A 474 6.59 41.72 4.47
N LEU A 475 6.27 41.00 5.55
CA LEU A 475 4.99 40.30 5.69
C LEU A 475 3.81 41.26 5.70
N ALA A 476 3.94 42.43 6.37
CA ALA A 476 2.93 43.47 6.39
C ALA A 476 2.72 44.08 4.99
N GLU A 477 3.78 44.30 4.21
CA GLU A 477 3.67 44.74 2.80
C GLU A 477 2.88 43.77 1.94
N LEU A 478 3.06 42.45 2.17
CA LEU A 478 2.28 41.38 1.54
C LEU A 478 0.85 41.27 2.12
N GLY A 479 0.55 42.03 3.18
CA GLY A 479 -0.75 42.04 3.87
C GLY A 479 -1.00 40.80 4.73
N VAL A 480 0.05 40.05 5.11
CA VAL A 480 -0.05 38.88 5.96
C VAL A 480 -0.24 39.30 7.41
N ASP A 481 -1.33 38.88 8.05
CA ASP A 481 -1.57 39.10 9.48
C ASP A 481 -1.09 37.88 10.29
N VAL A 482 0.08 37.99 10.89
CA VAL A 482 0.70 36.93 11.69
C VAL A 482 -0.15 36.51 12.90
N ARG A 483 -1.08 37.37 13.38
CA ARG A 483 -1.96 37.09 14.53
C ARG A 483 -3.08 36.13 14.19
N GLN A 484 -3.42 35.95 12.92
CA GLN A 484 -4.45 35.01 12.47
C GLN A 484 -3.93 33.54 12.43
N SER A 485 -2.63 33.34 12.52
CA SER A 485 -2.01 32.01 12.50
C SER A 485 -1.83 31.49 13.93
N THR A 486 -2.85 30.81 14.41
CA THR A 486 -2.92 30.21 15.75
C THR A 486 -3.16 28.72 15.66
N VAL A 487 -2.94 27.99 16.77
CA VAL A 487 -3.25 26.57 16.87
C VAL A 487 -4.76 26.35 16.59
N VAL A 488 -5.05 25.41 15.70
CA VAL A 488 -6.43 24.99 15.39
C VAL A 488 -6.79 23.73 16.16
N GLN A 489 -5.86 22.78 16.23
CA GLN A 489 -6.01 21.56 17.02
C GLN A 489 -5.16 21.65 18.28
N ALA A 490 -5.79 22.02 19.40
CA ALA A 490 -5.13 22.17 20.69
C ALA A 490 -4.50 20.85 21.20
N ARG A 491 -4.93 19.71 20.71
CA ARG A 491 -4.35 18.39 20.96
C ARG A 491 -4.13 17.68 19.64
N ALA A 492 -3.05 16.89 19.56
CA ALA A 492 -2.84 15.99 18.44
C ALA A 492 -3.99 14.98 18.35
N SER A 493 -4.35 14.64 17.13
CA SER A 493 -5.47 13.73 16.83
C SER A 493 -5.00 12.60 15.94
N ALA A 494 -5.49 11.41 16.21
CA ALA A 494 -5.34 10.26 15.33
C ALA A 494 -6.32 10.29 14.11
N ARG A 495 -7.14 11.33 14.01
CA ARG A 495 -8.05 11.47 12.88
C ARG A 495 -7.25 11.66 11.59
N ASN A 496 -7.54 10.81 10.61
CA ASN A 496 -6.86 10.78 9.30
C ASN A 496 -5.38 10.34 9.35
N ALA A 497 -4.93 9.75 10.46
CA ALA A 497 -3.61 9.15 10.54
C ALA A 497 -3.60 7.77 9.86
N ASP A 498 -2.49 7.44 9.21
CA ASP A 498 -2.33 6.16 8.52
C ASP A 498 -1.89 5.07 9.49
N LEU A 499 -2.49 3.89 9.33
CA LEU A 499 -2.08 2.71 10.08
C LEU A 499 -0.81 2.11 9.47
N ILE A 500 0.27 2.10 10.27
CA ILE A 500 1.56 1.53 9.84
C ILE A 500 1.71 0.08 10.32
N ALA A 501 1.23 -0.22 11.53
CA ALA A 501 1.29 -1.55 12.12
C ALA A 501 0.22 -1.72 13.20
N ALA A 502 -0.09 -2.97 13.55
CA ALA A 502 -0.94 -3.30 14.69
C ALA A 502 -0.31 -4.42 15.51
N LEU A 503 -0.44 -4.33 16.83
CA LEU A 503 0.16 -5.25 17.79
C LEU A 503 -0.90 -5.66 18.82
N ALA A 504 -1.11 -6.96 18.97
CA ALA A 504 -2.05 -7.48 19.93
C ALA A 504 -1.41 -7.73 21.30
N ASN A 505 -2.18 -7.52 22.37
CA ASN A 505 -1.85 -7.92 23.74
C ASN A 505 -0.50 -7.39 24.23
N ILE A 506 -0.24 -6.11 24.05
CA ILE A 506 0.91 -5.41 24.65
C ILE A 506 0.54 -4.93 26.04
N LYS A 507 1.38 -5.17 27.04
CA LYS A 507 1.23 -4.54 28.35
C LYS A 507 1.71 -3.10 28.31
N ILE A 508 0.79 -2.18 28.61
CA ILE A 508 1.05 -0.77 28.85
C ILE A 508 0.77 -0.51 30.34
N ASP A 509 1.79 -0.12 31.09
CA ASP A 509 1.71 0.10 32.55
C ASP A 509 1.02 -1.07 33.29
N GLY A 510 1.34 -2.31 32.86
CA GLY A 510 0.84 -3.53 33.49
C GLY A 510 -0.52 -4.02 32.99
N ARG A 511 -1.27 -3.23 32.20
CA ARG A 511 -2.57 -3.61 31.59
C ARG A 511 -2.40 -4.04 30.14
N GLU A 512 -3.21 -5.01 29.70
CA GLU A 512 -3.18 -5.49 28.32
C GLU A 512 -3.92 -4.52 27.38
N HIS A 513 -3.29 -4.25 26.24
CA HIS A 513 -3.84 -3.40 25.17
C HIS A 513 -3.56 -4.02 23.81
N ASP A 514 -4.46 -3.81 22.85
CA ASP A 514 -4.07 -3.84 21.44
C ASP A 514 -3.56 -2.44 21.07
N VAL A 515 -2.42 -2.40 20.38
CA VAL A 515 -1.75 -1.15 20.01
C VAL A 515 -1.77 -0.99 18.50
N TYR A 516 -2.39 0.10 18.04
CA TYR A 516 -2.36 0.49 16.63
C TYR A 516 -1.29 1.57 16.47
N VAL A 517 -0.28 1.26 15.68
CA VAL A 517 0.84 2.16 15.37
C VAL A 517 0.43 2.98 14.16
N LEU A 518 0.23 4.26 14.35
CA LEU A 518 -0.11 5.22 13.31
C LEU A 518 1.15 6.01 12.91
N ASP A 519 1.07 6.76 11.84
CA ASP A 519 2.15 7.65 11.37
C ASP A 519 2.44 8.81 12.34
N ASN A 520 1.48 9.16 13.21
CA ASN A 520 1.58 10.31 14.13
C ASN A 520 1.44 9.95 15.62
N GLY A 521 1.27 8.66 15.98
CA GLY A 521 1.10 8.24 17.38
C GLY A 521 0.64 6.79 17.55
N LEU A 522 0.35 6.42 18.79
CA LEU A 522 -0.11 5.11 19.20
C LEU A 522 -1.55 5.19 19.71
N VAL A 523 -2.46 4.37 19.16
CA VAL A 523 -3.81 4.17 19.71
C VAL A 523 -3.77 2.94 20.63
N LEU A 524 -4.19 3.10 21.87
CA LEU A 524 -4.13 2.10 22.92
C LEU A 524 -5.54 1.58 23.22
N VAL A 525 -5.88 0.38 22.74
CA VAL A 525 -7.19 -0.23 22.97
C VAL A 525 -7.08 -1.12 24.22
N PRO A 526 -7.66 -0.72 25.36
CA PRO A 526 -7.52 -1.46 26.60
C PRO A 526 -8.38 -2.72 26.61
N ASP A 527 -8.00 -3.68 27.45
CA ASP A 527 -8.70 -4.91 27.73
C ASP A 527 -9.18 -5.68 26.47
N PRO A 528 -8.26 -6.02 25.55
CA PRO A 528 -8.61 -6.50 24.23
C PRO A 528 -9.22 -7.91 24.19
N GLY A 529 -9.29 -8.61 25.31
CA GLY A 529 -9.83 -9.95 25.39
C GLY A 529 -8.77 -11.06 25.37
N LYS A 530 -9.11 -12.23 24.85
CA LYS A 530 -8.25 -13.42 24.97
C LYS A 530 -6.95 -13.27 24.19
N ALA A 531 -5.81 -13.49 24.85
CA ALA A 531 -4.48 -13.31 24.27
C ALA A 531 -4.18 -14.20 23.06
N HIS A 532 -4.80 -15.38 22.95
CA HIS A 532 -4.59 -16.32 21.83
C HIS A 532 -5.47 -16.03 20.59
N GLU A 533 -6.30 -15.00 20.63
CA GLU A 533 -7.14 -14.55 19.50
C GLU A 533 -6.69 -13.17 18.96
N GLY A 534 -5.51 -12.71 19.33
CA GLY A 534 -5.04 -11.36 19.06
C GLY A 534 -4.99 -11.01 17.58
N GLU A 535 -4.36 -11.83 16.74
CA GLU A 535 -4.26 -11.60 15.29
C GLU A 535 -5.64 -11.59 14.62
N LYS A 536 -6.50 -12.56 14.99
CA LYS A 536 -7.87 -12.65 14.46
C LYS A 536 -8.67 -11.40 14.81
N ARG A 537 -8.60 -10.96 16.07
CA ARG A 537 -9.30 -9.77 16.56
C ARG A 537 -8.84 -8.49 15.85
N LEU A 538 -7.53 -8.28 15.67
CA LEU A 538 -7.01 -7.14 14.92
C LEU A 538 -7.55 -7.13 13.47
N LYS A 539 -7.54 -8.28 12.80
CA LYS A 539 -8.09 -8.40 11.44
C LYS A 539 -9.59 -8.12 11.40
N GLU A 540 -10.37 -8.63 12.35
CA GLU A 540 -11.81 -8.39 12.44
C GLU A 540 -12.10 -6.90 12.69
N VAL A 541 -11.40 -6.26 13.61
CA VAL A 541 -11.56 -4.83 13.89
C VAL A 541 -11.20 -4.00 12.67
N LEU A 542 -10.05 -4.24 12.05
CA LEU A 542 -9.60 -3.46 10.88
C LEU A 542 -10.45 -3.68 9.62
N SER A 543 -11.10 -4.85 9.49
CA SER A 543 -12.02 -5.11 8.38
C SER A 543 -13.41 -4.50 8.58
N ALA A 544 -13.84 -4.33 9.83
CA ALA A 544 -15.19 -3.87 10.18
C ALA A 544 -15.25 -2.38 10.55
N THR A 545 -14.15 -1.80 11.04
CA THR A 545 -14.14 -0.45 11.62
C THR A 545 -12.97 0.36 11.05
N PRO A 546 -13.19 1.55 10.48
CA PRO A 546 -12.13 2.45 10.08
C PRO A 546 -11.21 2.79 11.26
N VAL A 547 -9.90 2.88 11.04
CA VAL A 547 -8.90 3.19 12.07
C VAL A 547 -9.21 4.50 12.80
N ALA A 548 -9.72 5.51 12.08
CA ALA A 548 -10.14 6.78 12.65
C ALA A 548 -11.25 6.63 13.71
N GLU A 549 -12.15 5.67 13.53
CA GLU A 549 -13.21 5.38 14.51
C GLU A 549 -12.65 4.63 15.73
N VAL A 550 -11.75 3.69 15.52
CA VAL A 550 -11.02 3.03 16.63
C VAL A 550 -10.27 4.07 17.45
N ALA A 551 -9.57 4.97 16.78
CA ALA A 551 -8.79 6.04 17.41
C ALA A 551 -9.67 7.06 18.18
N SER A 552 -10.88 7.34 17.69
CA SER A 552 -11.79 8.30 18.36
C SER A 552 -12.37 7.78 19.66
N ARG A 553 -12.38 6.45 19.86
CA ARG A 553 -12.96 5.78 21.02
C ARG A 553 -11.93 5.33 22.07
N ASN A 554 -10.65 5.42 21.74
CA ASN A 554 -9.57 4.88 22.58
C ASN A 554 -8.49 5.93 22.85
N PRO A 555 -7.71 5.78 23.96
CA PRO A 555 -6.58 6.65 24.24
C PRO A 555 -5.60 6.71 23.08
N PHE A 556 -5.21 7.92 22.71
CA PHE A 556 -4.23 8.21 21.70
C PHE A 556 -3.00 8.85 22.34
N LEU A 557 -1.83 8.27 22.12
CA LEU A 557 -0.53 8.78 22.53
C LEU A 557 0.21 9.33 21.29
N PRO A 558 0.18 10.64 21.05
CA PRO A 558 0.88 11.23 19.91
C PRO A 558 2.41 11.22 20.12
N TYR A 559 3.17 11.02 19.05
CA TYR A 559 4.64 11.02 19.12
C TYR A 559 5.19 12.36 19.59
N GLU A 560 4.52 13.47 19.30
CA GLU A 560 4.93 14.80 19.76
C GLU A 560 4.87 15.00 21.30
N GLU A 561 4.18 14.11 22.04
CA GLU A 561 4.18 14.11 23.51
C GLU A 561 5.33 13.27 24.09
N ILE A 562 5.99 12.46 23.26
CA ILE A 562 7.08 11.58 23.67
C ILE A 562 8.39 12.37 23.63
N ARG A 563 9.08 12.40 24.76
CA ARG A 563 10.40 13.03 24.91
C ARG A 563 11.52 12.09 24.49
N SER A 564 11.44 10.81 24.88
CA SER A 564 12.43 9.79 24.58
C SER A 564 11.87 8.40 24.79
N VAL A 565 12.45 7.39 24.13
CA VAL A 565 12.11 5.98 24.31
C VAL A 565 13.37 5.18 24.59
N GLU A 566 13.41 4.50 25.74
CA GLU A 566 14.47 3.57 26.08
C GLU A 566 14.03 2.12 25.82
N VAL A 567 14.63 1.47 24.81
CA VAL A 567 14.38 0.06 24.50
C VAL A 567 15.34 -0.81 25.29
N THR A 568 14.86 -1.38 26.41
CA THR A 568 15.68 -2.23 27.29
C THR A 568 15.82 -3.66 26.76
N LYS A 569 14.87 -4.13 25.96
CA LYS A 569 14.91 -5.46 25.32
C LYS A 569 14.12 -5.47 24.01
N ARG A 570 14.72 -6.05 22.94
CA ARG A 570 14.07 -6.12 21.62
C ARG A 570 13.16 -7.36 21.46
N VAL A 571 13.48 -8.48 22.11
CA VAL A 571 12.72 -9.74 22.04
C VAL A 571 12.79 -10.49 23.39
N PRO A 572 11.66 -10.69 24.10
CA PRO A 572 10.39 -9.98 23.93
C PRO A 572 10.58 -8.47 24.13
N LEU A 573 9.77 -7.66 23.43
CA LEU A 573 9.90 -6.21 23.48
C LEU A 573 9.69 -5.69 24.92
N LYS A 574 10.62 -4.85 25.39
CA LYS A 574 10.47 -4.03 26.61
C LYS A 574 11.03 -2.65 26.32
N ALA A 575 10.21 -1.64 26.57
CA ALA A 575 10.58 -0.24 26.40
C ALA A 575 9.94 0.64 27.47
N ALA A 576 10.60 1.76 27.78
CA ALA A 576 10.09 2.83 28.63
C ALA A 576 9.96 4.10 27.79
N ILE A 577 8.75 4.62 27.65
CA ILE A 577 8.44 5.85 26.93
C ILE A 577 8.35 6.98 27.94
N THR A 578 9.25 7.96 27.87
CA THR A 578 9.22 9.15 28.72
C THR A 578 8.52 10.28 27.99
N LEU A 579 7.49 10.86 28.60
CA LEU A 579 6.73 11.97 28.05
C LEU A 579 7.35 13.32 28.45
N HIS A 580 7.00 14.38 27.71
CA HIS A 580 7.44 15.75 28.02
C HIS A 580 6.93 16.25 29.41
N ASP A 581 5.82 15.70 29.91
CA ASP A 581 5.30 16.01 31.25
C ASP A 581 6.01 15.23 32.39
N GLY A 582 7.01 14.42 32.03
CA GLY A 582 7.81 13.62 32.99
C GLY A 582 7.22 12.26 33.35
N ARG A 583 6.02 11.92 32.90
CA ARG A 583 5.46 10.57 33.06
C ARG A 583 6.22 9.56 32.20
N THR A 584 6.33 8.34 32.71
CA THR A 584 6.94 7.23 31.98
C THR A 584 5.90 6.13 31.78
N VAL A 585 5.73 5.71 30.54
CA VAL A 585 4.82 4.64 30.12
C VAL A 585 5.64 3.39 29.85
N GLN A 586 5.36 2.29 30.55
CA GLN A 586 6.06 1.02 30.38
C GLN A 586 5.38 0.18 29.29
N VAL A 587 6.13 -0.25 28.28
CA VAL A 587 5.67 -1.09 27.19
C VAL A 587 6.33 -2.45 27.27
N GLN A 588 5.54 -3.52 27.31
CA GLN A 588 6.05 -4.88 27.40
C GLN A 588 5.25 -5.88 26.58
N GLU A 589 5.94 -6.68 25.76
CA GLU A 589 5.37 -7.83 25.05
C GLU A 589 5.15 -9.00 26.03
N LEU A 590 3.98 -9.62 25.99
CA LEU A 590 3.65 -10.78 26.80
C LEU A 590 4.22 -12.07 26.18
N MET A 591 4.94 -12.87 26.95
CA MET A 591 5.46 -14.17 26.48
C MET A 591 4.37 -15.22 26.21
N ALA A 592 3.18 -15.06 26.78
CA ALA A 592 2.05 -15.98 26.62
C ALA A 592 1.06 -15.54 25.52
N SER A 593 1.24 -14.36 24.92
CA SER A 593 0.42 -13.91 23.78
C SER A 593 0.90 -14.57 22.48
N GLU A 594 0.05 -14.51 21.45
CA GLU A 594 0.51 -14.71 20.09
C GLU A 594 1.70 -13.77 19.88
N PHE A 595 2.83 -14.34 19.47
CA PHE A 595 4.02 -13.52 19.25
C PHE A 595 3.71 -12.49 18.17
N LEU A 596 4.12 -11.26 18.40
CA LEU A 596 4.02 -10.19 17.44
C LEU A 596 4.57 -10.62 16.07
N GLU A 597 3.87 -10.31 15.01
CA GLU A 597 4.47 -10.43 13.68
C GLU A 597 5.80 -9.66 13.68
N LYS A 598 6.84 -10.31 13.19
CA LYS A 598 8.19 -9.71 13.15
C LYS A 598 8.14 -8.31 12.52
N HIS A 599 7.36 -8.16 11.45
CA HIS A 599 7.19 -6.88 10.76
C HIS A 599 6.60 -5.79 11.64
N SER A 600 5.51 -6.07 12.38
CA SER A 600 4.86 -5.07 13.23
C SER A 600 5.75 -4.63 14.39
N ARG A 601 6.49 -5.58 15.01
CA ARG A 601 7.48 -5.26 16.04
C ARG A 601 8.64 -4.44 15.49
N ASP A 602 9.21 -4.85 14.37
CA ASP A 602 10.33 -4.14 13.73
C ASP A 602 9.90 -2.73 13.29
N THR A 603 8.63 -2.54 12.92
CA THR A 603 8.06 -1.24 12.61
C THR A 603 7.94 -0.36 13.87
N LEU A 604 7.41 -0.89 14.98
CA LEU A 604 7.35 -0.15 16.23
C LEU A 604 8.75 0.24 16.74
N LEU A 605 9.72 -0.68 16.63
CA LEU A 605 11.11 -0.39 16.99
C LEU A 605 11.73 0.73 16.15
N ARG A 606 11.46 0.76 14.84
CA ARG A 606 11.90 1.86 13.94
C ARG A 606 11.27 3.20 14.35
N VAL A 607 9.98 3.20 14.69
CA VAL A 607 9.31 4.40 15.20
C VAL A 607 9.99 4.88 16.48
N PHE A 608 10.32 3.97 17.41
CA PHE A 608 11.02 4.33 18.65
C PHE A 608 12.45 4.86 18.41
N GLU A 609 13.15 4.34 17.40
CA GLU A 609 14.44 4.86 16.97
C GLU A 609 14.28 6.28 16.38
N GLN A 610 13.30 6.50 15.50
CA GLN A 610 13.03 7.82 14.89
C GLN A 610 12.61 8.90 15.89
N ILE A 611 12.00 8.53 17.03
CA ILE A 611 11.65 9.49 18.08
C ILE A 611 12.91 9.95 18.84
N ASN A 612 13.92 9.11 18.92
CA ASN A 612 15.17 9.41 19.64
C ASN A 612 16.21 10.13 18.76
N ASP A 613 16.06 10.01 17.42
CA ASP A 613 16.92 10.68 16.42
C ASP A 613 16.48 12.15 16.21
#